data_eea2da7fb905d1dc8a546a2a7f1b56ce
#
_entry.id   eea2da7fb905d1dc8a546a2a7f1b56ce
#
_cell.length_a   1.000
_cell.length_b   1.000
_cell.length_c   1.000
_cell.angle_alpha   90.00
_cell.angle_beta   90.00
_cell.angle_gamma   90.00
#
_symmetry.space_group_name_H-M   'P 1'
#
loop_
_entity.id
_entity.type
_entity.pdbx_description
1 polymer ?
#
loop_
_entity_poly.entity_id
_entity_poly.type
_entity_poly.pdbx_seq_one_letter_code
_entity_poly.pdbx_strand_id
1 'polypeptide(L)'
;MVKDRPFDEISIGDKAKFTKTVSAKDVESFAEITGDRNPVHLDEEFAANSMFKRRIVHGMLSASLISTVLGTDLPGANTIYMSQEVKFLAPVFLGDTLTAVIKVIEKKEDKRTLTFHTVVKNQDGKTVVDGQAKVMKAKN
;
A
#
# COMPACT_ATOMS: atom_id res chain seq x y z
N MET A 1 -16.64 0.79 5.46
CA MET A 1 -16.66 1.05 6.92
C MET A 1 -15.34 0.65 7.55
N VAL A 2 -14.83 1.47 8.44
CA VAL A 2 -13.58 1.17 9.15
C VAL A 2 -13.85 0.14 10.24
N LYS A 3 -13.06 -0.93 10.24
CA LYS A 3 -13.14 -1.97 11.27
C LYS A 3 -12.23 -1.61 12.45
N ASP A 4 -12.46 -2.24 13.58
CA ASP A 4 -11.62 -2.13 14.76
C ASP A 4 -11.52 -3.52 15.38
N ARG A 5 -10.57 -4.31 14.87
CA ARG A 5 -10.43 -5.71 15.28
C ARG A 5 -9.62 -5.80 16.57
N PRO A 6 -10.17 -6.42 17.63
CA PRO A 6 -9.43 -6.58 18.88
C PRO A 6 -8.14 -7.37 18.65
N PHE A 7 -7.06 -6.95 19.33
CA PHE A 7 -5.77 -7.61 19.20
C PHE A 7 -5.87 -9.11 19.48
N ASP A 8 -6.62 -9.50 20.53
CA ASP A 8 -6.74 -10.89 20.95
C ASP A 8 -7.43 -11.78 19.91
N GLU A 9 -8.21 -11.18 19.00
CA GLU A 9 -8.91 -11.92 17.96
C GLU A 9 -8.14 -11.99 16.64
N ILE A 10 -6.96 -11.38 16.58
CA ILE A 10 -6.10 -11.41 15.38
C ILE A 10 -5.11 -12.56 15.51
N SER A 11 -5.03 -13.39 14.48
CA SER A 11 -4.18 -14.59 14.47
C SER A 11 -3.17 -14.53 13.33
N ILE A 12 -2.03 -15.19 13.52
CA ILE A 12 -1.06 -15.43 12.44
C ILE A 12 -1.79 -16.12 11.29
N GLY A 13 -1.61 -15.61 10.08
CA GLY A 13 -2.27 -16.11 8.89
C GLY A 13 -3.50 -15.30 8.47
N ASP A 14 -4.03 -14.45 9.34
CA ASP A 14 -5.14 -13.58 8.98
C ASP A 14 -4.73 -12.65 7.84
N LYS A 15 -5.66 -12.41 6.91
CA LYS A 15 -5.43 -11.61 5.70
C LYS A 15 -6.51 -10.57 5.51
N ALA A 16 -6.15 -9.50 4.81
CA ALA A 16 -7.10 -8.51 4.32
C ALA A 16 -6.57 -7.91 3.04
N LYS A 17 -7.44 -7.27 2.26
CA LYS A 17 -7.07 -6.67 0.99
C LYS A 17 -7.90 -5.44 0.68
N PHE A 18 -7.36 -4.61 -0.22
CA PHE A 18 -8.04 -3.44 -0.77
C PHE A 18 -7.66 -3.31 -2.24
N THR A 19 -8.66 -3.06 -3.09
CA THR A 19 -8.46 -2.94 -4.52
C THR A 19 -8.86 -1.54 -4.98
N LYS A 20 -8.03 -0.93 -5.83
CA LYS A 20 -8.28 0.40 -6.38
C LYS A 20 -7.69 0.51 -7.79
N THR A 21 -8.46 1.08 -8.71
CA THR A 21 -7.95 1.49 -10.01
C THR A 21 -7.35 2.88 -9.85
N VAL A 22 -6.09 3.06 -10.24
CA VAL A 22 -5.37 4.32 -10.07
C VAL A 22 -5.58 5.19 -11.32
N SER A 23 -6.24 6.33 -11.13
CA SER A 23 -6.55 7.27 -12.21
C SER A 23 -5.46 8.33 -12.36
N ALA A 24 -5.50 9.06 -13.49
CA ALA A 24 -4.65 10.24 -13.70
C ALA A 24 -4.89 11.27 -12.59
N LYS A 25 -6.14 11.46 -12.18
CA LYS A 25 -6.48 12.38 -11.09
C LYS A 25 -5.84 11.98 -9.76
N ASP A 26 -5.78 10.69 -9.46
CA ASP A 26 -5.11 10.19 -8.25
C ASP A 26 -3.63 10.58 -8.26
N VAL A 27 -2.96 10.40 -9.40
CA VAL A 27 -1.54 10.75 -9.56
C VAL A 27 -1.33 12.25 -9.40
N GLU A 28 -2.17 13.07 -10.03
CA GLU A 28 -2.11 14.52 -9.90
C GLU A 28 -2.33 14.98 -8.46
N SER A 29 -3.31 14.39 -7.77
CA SER A 29 -3.60 14.70 -6.38
C SER A 29 -2.43 14.30 -5.46
N PHE A 30 -1.82 13.15 -5.70
CA PHE A 30 -0.66 12.70 -4.93
C PHE A 30 0.53 13.66 -5.12
N ALA A 31 0.78 14.07 -6.37
CA ALA A 31 1.83 15.05 -6.69
C ALA A 31 1.59 16.37 -5.98
N GLU A 32 0.35 16.82 -5.92
CA GLU A 32 -0.02 18.06 -5.25
C GLU A 32 0.18 17.97 -3.74
N ILE A 33 -0.26 16.89 -3.12
CA ILE A 33 -0.16 16.68 -1.68
C ILE A 33 1.30 16.56 -1.24
N THR A 34 2.11 15.81 -1.97
CA THR A 34 3.49 15.50 -1.56
C THR A 34 4.53 16.46 -2.11
N GLY A 35 4.20 17.18 -3.18
CA GLY A 35 5.16 17.99 -3.92
C GLY A 35 6.01 17.19 -4.91
N ASP A 36 5.80 15.88 -5.03
CA ASP A 36 6.53 15.04 -5.98
C ASP A 36 6.00 15.21 -7.39
N ARG A 37 6.56 16.18 -8.10
CA ARG A 37 6.18 16.55 -9.45
C ARG A 37 7.15 16.03 -10.50
N ASN A 38 7.79 14.89 -10.24
CA ASN A 38 8.67 14.27 -11.22
C ASN A 38 7.90 14.09 -12.54
N PRO A 39 8.40 14.62 -13.65
CA PRO A 39 7.65 14.62 -14.91
C PRO A 39 7.32 13.23 -15.45
N VAL A 40 7.99 12.19 -15.02
CA VAL A 40 7.63 10.82 -15.44
C VAL A 40 6.22 10.43 -15.01
N HIS A 41 5.67 11.09 -13.99
CA HIS A 41 4.31 10.86 -13.51
C HIS A 41 3.27 11.79 -14.17
N LEU A 42 3.69 12.98 -14.58
CA LEU A 42 2.77 14.07 -14.93
C LEU A 42 2.79 14.48 -16.40
N ASP A 43 3.89 14.24 -17.11
CA ASP A 43 4.11 14.75 -18.47
C ASP A 43 4.17 13.60 -19.46
N GLU A 44 3.15 13.52 -20.35
CA GLU A 44 3.03 12.46 -21.35
C GLU A 44 4.24 12.42 -22.30
N GLU A 45 4.69 13.58 -22.75
CA GLU A 45 5.82 13.66 -23.69
C GLU A 45 7.11 13.23 -23.03
N PHE A 46 7.35 13.69 -21.81
CA PHE A 46 8.53 13.28 -21.04
C PHE A 46 8.52 11.76 -20.82
N ALA A 47 7.38 11.23 -20.39
CA ALA A 47 7.23 9.79 -20.11
C ALA A 47 7.39 8.94 -21.36
N ALA A 48 6.91 9.42 -22.52
CA ALA A 48 7.05 8.73 -23.79
C ALA A 48 8.51 8.54 -24.19
N ASN A 49 9.38 9.46 -23.78
CA ASN A 49 10.82 9.42 -24.03
C ASN A 49 11.60 8.74 -22.92
N SER A 50 10.94 8.28 -21.85
CA SER A 50 11.55 7.54 -20.76
C SER A 50 11.62 6.05 -21.08
N MET A 51 12.33 5.31 -20.22
CA MET A 51 12.39 3.85 -20.33
C MET A 51 11.02 3.19 -20.18
N PHE A 52 10.06 3.86 -19.54
CA PHE A 52 8.71 3.33 -19.29
C PHE A 52 7.75 3.54 -20.46
N LYS A 53 8.07 4.48 -21.38
CA LYS A 53 7.30 4.81 -22.58
C LYS A 53 5.94 5.45 -22.33
N ARG A 54 5.48 5.55 -21.12
CA ARG A 54 4.23 6.20 -20.70
C ARG A 54 4.30 6.58 -19.24
N ARG A 55 3.37 7.43 -18.80
CA ARG A 55 3.34 7.91 -17.41
C ARG A 55 3.16 6.74 -16.45
N ILE A 56 3.91 6.79 -15.36
CA ILE A 56 3.83 5.79 -14.29
C ILE A 56 3.28 6.43 -13.01
N VAL A 57 2.70 5.58 -12.17
CA VAL A 57 2.20 5.95 -10.85
C VAL A 57 3.41 6.06 -9.90
N HIS A 58 3.38 7.05 -8.99
CA HIS A 58 4.41 7.13 -7.93
C HIS A 58 4.46 5.83 -7.16
N GLY A 59 5.66 5.29 -6.96
CA GLY A 59 5.81 4.06 -6.16
C GLY A 59 5.18 4.19 -4.78
N MET A 60 5.36 5.35 -4.14
CA MET A 60 4.79 5.58 -2.80
C MET A 60 3.27 5.69 -2.82
N LEU A 61 2.64 6.09 -3.92
CA LEU A 61 1.18 6.04 -4.04
C LEU A 61 0.70 4.59 -4.03
N SER A 62 1.35 3.73 -4.82
CA SER A 62 1.05 2.30 -4.83
C SER A 62 1.25 1.69 -3.44
N ALA A 63 2.36 2.01 -2.77
CA ALA A 63 2.65 1.52 -1.42
C ALA A 63 1.64 2.04 -0.39
N SER A 64 1.08 3.22 -0.58
CA SER A 64 0.12 3.81 0.36
C SER A 64 -1.15 2.97 0.53
N LEU A 65 -1.48 2.13 -0.45
CA LEU A 65 -2.64 1.24 -0.37
C LEU A 65 -2.47 0.20 0.75
N ILE A 66 -1.24 -0.14 1.09
CA ILE A 66 -0.94 -1.01 2.24
C ILE A 66 -1.44 -0.34 3.53
N SER A 67 -1.15 0.96 3.68
CA SER A 67 -1.63 1.74 4.83
C SER A 67 -3.16 1.74 4.91
N THR A 68 -3.83 1.80 3.78
CA THR A 68 -5.30 1.74 3.72
C THR A 68 -5.82 0.46 4.38
N VAL A 69 -5.26 -0.68 4.00
CA VAL A 69 -5.71 -1.97 4.54
C VAL A 69 -5.45 -2.07 6.04
N LEU A 70 -4.25 -1.67 6.46
CA LEU A 70 -3.86 -1.71 7.88
C LEU A 70 -4.75 -0.82 8.74
N GLY A 71 -5.03 0.37 8.28
CA GLY A 71 -5.77 1.37 9.05
C GLY A 71 -7.29 1.23 9.01
N THR A 72 -7.84 0.52 8.03
CA THR A 72 -9.30 0.45 7.87
C THR A 72 -9.88 -0.95 8.00
N ASP A 73 -9.08 -2.01 7.84
CA ASP A 73 -9.58 -3.39 7.84
C ASP A 73 -8.89 -4.28 8.87
N LEU A 74 -7.57 -4.40 8.80
CA LEU A 74 -6.82 -5.34 9.66
C LEU A 74 -5.49 -4.73 10.09
N PRO A 75 -5.32 -4.28 11.33
CA PRO A 75 -6.27 -4.32 12.46
C PRO A 75 -7.41 -3.30 12.39
N GLY A 76 -7.31 -2.26 11.55
CA GLY A 76 -8.31 -1.19 11.47
C GLY A 76 -8.01 -0.02 12.41
N ALA A 77 -9.05 0.54 13.03
CA ALA A 77 -8.92 1.67 13.94
C ALA A 77 -7.96 1.31 15.10
N ASN A 78 -7.37 2.32 15.71
CA ASN A 78 -6.39 2.17 16.80
C ASN A 78 -5.11 1.44 16.39
N THR A 79 -4.81 1.40 15.10
CA THR A 79 -3.55 0.87 14.57
C THR A 79 -2.52 1.99 14.54
N ILE A 80 -1.36 1.73 15.12
CA ILE A 80 -0.22 2.64 15.05
C ILE A 80 0.80 2.04 14.09
N TYR A 81 1.07 2.75 13.01
CA TYR A 81 2.01 2.31 11.97
C TYR A 81 3.43 2.57 12.47
N MET A 82 4.20 1.53 12.70
CA MET A 82 5.54 1.65 13.28
C MET A 82 6.64 1.65 12.21
N SER A 83 6.53 0.76 11.24
CA SER A 83 7.55 0.65 10.19
C SER A 83 6.99 0.00 8.94
N GLN A 84 7.60 0.33 7.80
CA GLN A 84 7.28 -0.29 6.52
C GLN A 84 8.56 -0.42 5.71
N GLU A 85 8.84 -1.63 5.26
CA GLU A 85 9.83 -1.89 4.23
C GLU A 85 9.08 -2.16 2.93
N VAL A 86 9.53 -1.58 1.83
CA VAL A 86 8.97 -1.85 0.50
C VAL A 86 10.08 -1.96 -0.53
N LYS A 87 9.87 -2.88 -1.48
CA LYS A 87 10.66 -2.97 -2.70
C LYS A 87 9.71 -2.75 -3.87
N PHE A 88 10.12 -1.89 -4.79
CA PHE A 88 9.35 -1.59 -6.00
C PHE A 88 9.85 -2.49 -7.11
N LEU A 89 9.06 -3.50 -7.47
CA LEU A 89 9.50 -4.59 -8.34
C LEU A 89 9.15 -4.35 -9.82
N ALA A 90 8.15 -3.52 -10.09
CA ALA A 90 7.71 -3.24 -11.44
C ALA A 90 6.98 -1.90 -11.50
N PRO A 91 7.00 -1.20 -12.64
CA PRO A 91 6.26 0.04 -12.80
C PRO A 91 4.76 -0.21 -12.78
N VAL A 92 4.02 0.77 -12.27
CA VAL A 92 2.55 0.80 -12.31
C VAL A 92 2.15 1.92 -13.24
N PHE A 93 1.23 1.64 -14.15
CA PHE A 93 0.77 2.62 -15.13
C PHE A 93 -0.58 3.20 -14.73
N LEU A 94 -0.85 4.43 -15.17
CA LEU A 94 -2.15 5.05 -14.96
C LEU A 94 -3.23 4.14 -15.57
N GLY A 95 -4.28 3.89 -14.81
CA GLY A 95 -5.35 2.97 -15.21
C GLY A 95 -5.19 1.55 -14.69
N ASP A 96 -4.03 1.21 -14.14
CA ASP A 96 -3.85 -0.12 -13.53
C ASP A 96 -4.76 -0.27 -12.31
N THR A 97 -5.26 -1.49 -12.11
CA THR A 97 -6.03 -1.85 -10.93
C THR A 97 -5.11 -2.59 -9.97
N LEU A 98 -4.91 -2.00 -8.81
CA LEU A 98 -4.01 -2.53 -7.79
C LEU A 98 -4.78 -3.16 -6.65
N THR A 99 -4.27 -4.30 -6.17
CA THR A 99 -4.79 -4.96 -4.97
C THR A 99 -3.66 -5.06 -3.95
N ALA A 100 -3.81 -4.36 -2.83
CA ALA A 100 -2.92 -4.48 -1.69
C ALA A 100 -3.41 -5.63 -0.81
N VAL A 101 -2.52 -6.56 -0.50
CA VAL A 101 -2.83 -7.73 0.35
C VAL A 101 -1.86 -7.74 1.52
N ILE A 102 -2.39 -7.89 2.72
CA ILE A 102 -1.60 -8.00 3.93
C ILE A 102 -1.91 -9.31 4.63
N LYS A 103 -0.90 -9.91 5.25
CA LYS A 103 -1.02 -11.17 5.98
C LYS A 103 -0.21 -11.09 7.26
N VAL A 104 -0.84 -11.42 8.38
CA VAL A 104 -0.15 -11.48 9.68
C VAL A 104 0.86 -12.63 9.67
N ILE A 105 2.13 -12.32 9.90
CA ILE A 105 3.22 -13.32 9.96
C ILE A 105 3.84 -13.44 11.35
N GLU A 106 3.65 -12.45 12.21
CA GLU A 106 4.16 -12.48 13.58
C GLU A 106 3.22 -11.70 14.50
N LYS A 107 3.07 -12.19 15.73
CA LYS A 107 2.24 -11.55 16.75
C LYS A 107 2.98 -11.60 18.07
N LYS A 108 3.17 -10.44 18.71
CA LYS A 108 3.82 -10.32 20.03
C LYS A 108 2.83 -9.76 21.04
N GLU A 109 2.41 -10.62 21.96
CA GLU A 109 1.40 -10.30 22.97
C GLU A 109 1.82 -9.19 23.92
N ASP A 110 3.05 -9.24 24.40
CA ASP A 110 3.57 -8.30 25.41
C ASP A 110 3.58 -6.86 24.93
N LYS A 111 3.89 -6.64 23.64
CA LYS A 111 3.98 -5.31 23.03
C LYS A 111 2.77 -4.96 22.20
N ARG A 112 1.83 -5.87 22.03
CA ARG A 112 0.65 -5.73 21.17
C ARG A 112 1.04 -5.36 19.73
N THR A 113 2.13 -5.96 19.24
CA THR A 113 2.62 -5.71 17.89
C THR A 113 2.30 -6.85 16.94
N LEU A 114 2.09 -6.49 15.68
CA LEU A 114 1.83 -7.41 14.58
C LEU A 114 2.80 -7.09 13.45
N THR A 115 3.38 -8.12 12.87
CA THR A 115 4.18 -7.98 11.64
C THR A 115 3.39 -8.59 10.49
N PHE A 116 3.35 -7.87 9.38
CA PHE A 116 2.62 -8.28 8.18
C PHE A 116 3.57 -8.45 7.02
N HIS A 117 3.33 -9.47 6.21
CA HIS A 117 3.82 -9.48 4.83
C HIS A 117 2.86 -8.63 4.01
N THR A 118 3.39 -7.71 3.22
CA THR A 118 2.60 -6.73 2.49
C THR A 118 2.98 -6.74 1.02
N VAL A 119 1.99 -6.94 0.13
CA VAL A 119 2.22 -6.94 -1.31
C VAL A 119 1.16 -6.10 -1.99
N VAL A 120 1.53 -5.53 -3.14
CA VAL A 120 0.58 -4.90 -4.05
C VAL A 120 0.75 -5.57 -5.40
N LYS A 121 -0.37 -6.00 -5.98
CA LYS A 121 -0.40 -6.66 -7.28
C LYS A 121 -1.24 -5.86 -8.27
N ASN A 122 -0.86 -5.91 -9.55
CA ASN A 122 -1.67 -5.30 -10.60
C ASN A 122 -2.78 -6.27 -11.08
N GLN A 123 -3.55 -5.87 -12.08
CA GLN A 123 -4.66 -6.65 -12.62
C GLN A 123 -4.23 -7.99 -13.24
N ASP A 124 -2.97 -8.13 -13.62
CA ASP A 124 -2.43 -9.37 -14.19
C ASP A 124 -1.87 -10.30 -13.12
N GLY A 125 -2.04 -9.95 -11.84
CA GLY A 125 -1.52 -10.72 -10.73
C GLY A 125 -0.02 -10.55 -10.50
N LYS A 126 0.62 -9.60 -11.20
CA LYS A 126 2.04 -9.31 -11.03
C LYS A 126 2.28 -8.52 -9.76
N THR A 127 3.20 -8.97 -8.93
CA THR A 127 3.60 -8.23 -7.73
C THR A 127 4.42 -7.01 -8.13
N VAL A 128 3.92 -5.82 -7.80
CA VAL A 128 4.58 -4.54 -8.12
C VAL A 128 5.27 -3.94 -6.90
N VAL A 129 4.77 -4.24 -5.69
CA VAL A 129 5.38 -3.83 -4.43
C VAL A 129 5.40 -5.04 -3.50
N ASP A 130 6.51 -5.25 -2.79
CA ASP A 130 6.67 -6.31 -1.80
C ASP A 130 7.42 -5.78 -0.59
N GLY A 131 7.00 -6.17 0.59
CA GLY A 131 7.65 -5.74 1.81
C GLY A 131 7.03 -6.28 3.09
N GLN A 132 7.34 -5.60 4.19
CA GLN A 132 6.85 -5.93 5.52
C GLN A 132 6.47 -4.68 6.29
N ALA A 133 5.42 -4.79 7.08
CA ALA A 133 4.98 -3.73 7.97
C ALA A 133 4.94 -4.22 9.40
N LYS A 134 5.24 -3.31 10.33
CA LYS A 134 5.05 -3.56 11.75
C LYS A 134 4.10 -2.51 12.30
N VAL A 135 3.09 -2.96 13.02
CA VAL A 135 2.10 -2.09 13.64
C VAL A 135 1.89 -2.47 15.10
N MET A 136 1.39 -1.52 15.88
CA MET A 136 0.95 -1.77 17.23
C MET A 136 -0.55 -1.53 17.29
N LYS A 137 -1.28 -2.46 17.90
CA LYS A 137 -2.71 -2.28 18.11
C LYS A 137 -2.92 -1.66 19.48
N ALA A 138 -3.20 -0.37 19.52
CA ALA A 138 -3.44 0.34 20.75
C ALA A 138 -4.70 -0.19 21.45
N LYS A 139 -4.75 -0.07 22.76
CA LYS A 139 -5.95 -0.40 23.53
C LYS A 139 -7.02 0.62 23.27
N ASN A 140 -8.23 0.16 23.23
CA ASN A 140 -9.40 1.03 23.07
C ASN A 140 -9.70 1.81 24.34
#